data_256b545d98701ed26f27922b3bcba221
#
_entry.id   256b545d98701ed26f27922b3bcba221
#
_cell.length_a   1.000
_cell.length_b   1.000
_cell.length_c   1.000
_cell.angle_alpha   90.00
_cell.angle_beta   90.00
_cell.angle_gamma   90.00
#
_symmetry.space_group_name_H-M   'P 1'
#
loop_
_entity.id
_entity.type
_entity.pdbx_description
1 polymer ?
#
loop_
_entity_poly.entity_id
_entity_poly.type
_entity_poly.pdbx_seq_one_letter_code
_entity_poly.pdbx_strand_id
1 'polypeptide(L)'
;QAMPTNGILLTDGGFAAHWAGLLYDVPAAGRTFVANRGNASIGYGLPGAIGAQLAAGDAPVVAMTGDGGFNMSMGDLETAIREKIPLTLVVVNNAAHGYVKGLQHLLFQGRYQSSDFKEMNYANIAREMGCHSIRVEDPKDLAGALREGIRERSGPSLIDVVVTRDPSRMLPGVDARSQVKIKAGDRPI
;
A
#
# COMPACT_ATOMS: atom_id res chain seq x y z
N GLN A 1 -6.86 -11.39 9.86
CA GLN A 1 -7.23 -12.84 9.83
C GLN A 1 -6.55 -13.60 8.67
N ALA A 2 -6.14 -12.95 7.58
CA ALA A 2 -5.40 -13.60 6.48
C ALA A 2 -3.90 -13.73 6.76
N MET A 3 -3.35 -12.85 7.58
CA MET A 3 -1.92 -12.80 7.91
C MET A 3 -1.56 -13.90 8.90
N PRO A 4 -0.52 -14.73 8.63
CA PRO A 4 0.02 -15.67 9.60
C PRO A 4 0.64 -14.96 10.81
N THR A 5 0.70 -15.63 11.95
CA THR A 5 1.21 -15.05 13.20
C THR A 5 2.69 -14.67 13.15
N ASN A 6 3.48 -15.34 12.31
CA ASN A 6 4.88 -15.00 12.05
C ASN A 6 5.07 -14.08 10.84
N GLY A 7 3.98 -13.60 10.24
CA GLY A 7 4.04 -12.73 9.06
C GLY A 7 4.49 -11.31 9.40
N ILE A 8 5.12 -10.66 8.44
CA ILE A 8 5.58 -9.28 8.54
C ILE A 8 4.71 -8.42 7.63
N LEU A 9 4.05 -7.41 8.20
CA LEU A 9 3.39 -6.37 7.43
C LEU A 9 4.34 -5.20 7.23
N LEU A 10 4.62 -4.87 5.97
CA LEU A 10 5.37 -3.69 5.60
C LEU A 10 4.45 -2.67 4.92
N THR A 11 4.60 -1.40 5.21
CA THR A 11 3.80 -0.36 4.60
C THR A 11 4.63 0.72 3.94
N ASP A 12 4.20 1.14 2.77
CA ASP A 12 4.69 2.33 2.09
C ASP A 12 4.21 3.60 2.80
N GLY A 13 4.64 4.78 2.35
CA GLY A 13 4.13 6.06 2.80
C GLY A 13 2.66 6.31 2.44
N GLY A 14 2.14 7.45 2.82
CA GLY A 14 0.78 7.87 2.52
C GLY A 14 -0.30 7.08 3.27
N PHE A 15 -1.49 6.93 2.67
CA PHE A 15 -2.63 6.28 3.33
C PHE A 15 -2.42 4.79 3.61
N ALA A 16 -1.62 4.07 2.83
CA ALA A 16 -1.29 2.68 3.12
C ALA A 16 -0.75 2.50 4.54
N ALA A 17 0.20 3.36 4.93
CA ALA A 17 0.76 3.35 6.29
C ALA A 17 -0.22 3.84 7.35
N HIS A 18 -1.06 4.84 7.02
CA HIS A 18 -2.04 5.37 7.99
C HIS A 18 -3.10 4.34 8.34
N TRP A 19 -3.73 3.73 7.34
CA TRP A 19 -4.75 2.73 7.56
C TRP A 19 -4.18 1.48 8.23
N ALA A 20 -3.00 1.01 7.82
CA ALA A 20 -2.35 -0.12 8.46
C ALA A 20 -1.99 0.19 9.93
N GLY A 21 -1.40 1.36 10.21
CA GLY A 21 -1.04 1.74 11.58
C GLY A 21 -2.22 1.92 12.53
N LEU A 22 -3.42 2.19 11.98
CA LEU A 22 -4.64 2.35 12.78
C LEU A 22 -5.38 1.03 13.02
N LEU A 23 -5.31 0.09 12.06
CA LEU A 23 -6.20 -1.07 12.04
C LEU A 23 -5.48 -2.42 12.13
N TYR A 24 -4.15 -2.44 12.00
CA TYR A 24 -3.40 -3.69 12.10
C TYR A 24 -3.03 -4.00 13.54
N ASP A 25 -3.59 -5.06 14.06
CA ASP A 25 -3.21 -5.62 15.36
C ASP A 25 -1.94 -6.44 15.20
N VAL A 26 -0.85 -6.01 15.85
CA VAL A 26 0.44 -6.69 15.83
C VAL A 26 0.32 -8.01 16.59
N PRO A 27 0.51 -9.17 15.92
CA PRO A 27 0.19 -10.46 16.54
C PRO A 27 1.20 -10.93 17.58
N ALA A 28 2.42 -10.41 17.53
CA ALA A 28 3.51 -10.82 18.43
C ALA A 28 4.54 -9.71 18.62
N ALA A 29 5.32 -9.81 19.68
CA ALA A 29 6.49 -8.96 19.88
C ALA A 29 7.55 -9.22 18.78
N GLY A 30 8.27 -8.16 18.38
CA GLY A 30 9.30 -8.23 17.34
C GLY A 30 9.03 -7.29 16.17
N ARG A 31 9.74 -7.50 15.06
CA ARG A 31 9.60 -6.68 13.84
C ARG A 31 8.52 -7.25 12.92
N THR A 32 7.30 -7.35 13.39
CA THR A 32 6.15 -7.85 12.62
C THR A 32 5.40 -6.75 11.89
N PHE A 33 5.69 -5.48 12.20
CA PHE A 33 5.17 -4.31 11.50
C PHE A 33 6.32 -3.34 11.17
N VAL A 34 6.48 -3.02 9.88
CA VAL A 34 7.53 -2.14 9.36
C VAL A 34 6.89 -1.00 8.57
N ALA A 35 7.18 0.23 8.95
CA ALA A 35 6.70 1.41 8.27
C ALA A 35 7.84 2.43 8.12
N ASN A 36 7.95 3.04 6.95
CA ASN A 36 8.97 4.05 6.64
C ASN A 36 8.65 5.42 7.23
N ARG A 37 8.54 5.50 8.56
CA ARG A 37 8.25 6.77 9.25
C ARG A 37 9.48 7.69 9.30
N GLY A 38 9.27 8.94 9.63
CA GLY A 38 10.21 10.04 9.46
C GLY A 38 9.83 10.83 8.22
N ASN A 39 10.51 10.67 7.11
CA ASN A 39 10.16 11.35 5.85
C ASN A 39 9.01 10.68 5.09
N ALA A 40 8.63 9.48 5.46
CA ALA A 40 7.52 8.72 4.88
C ALA A 40 7.54 8.67 3.34
N SER A 41 8.73 8.43 2.76
CA SER A 41 8.95 8.42 1.31
C SER A 41 8.09 7.38 0.63
N ILE A 42 7.22 7.78 -0.29
CA ILE A 42 6.45 6.86 -1.12
C ILE A 42 7.34 6.19 -2.16
N GLY A 43 6.98 4.99 -2.59
CA GLY A 43 7.82 4.14 -3.45
C GLY A 43 8.70 3.16 -2.68
N TYR A 44 8.70 3.22 -1.35
CA TYR A 44 9.43 2.29 -0.49
C TYR A 44 8.82 0.88 -0.46
N GLY A 45 7.51 0.76 -0.71
CA GLY A 45 6.75 -0.46 -0.46
C GLY A 45 7.34 -1.71 -1.09
N LEU A 46 7.59 -1.69 -2.40
CA LEU A 46 8.15 -2.84 -3.11
C LEU A 46 9.63 -3.10 -2.78
N PRO A 47 10.57 -2.14 -2.93
CA PRO A 47 11.99 -2.39 -2.60
C PRO A 47 12.19 -2.74 -1.13
N GLY A 48 11.43 -2.12 -0.22
CA GLY A 48 11.44 -2.47 1.19
C GLY A 48 10.97 -3.89 1.46
N ALA A 49 9.94 -4.35 0.74
CA ALA A 49 9.43 -5.72 0.85
C ALA A 49 10.43 -6.76 0.34
N ILE A 50 11.14 -6.46 -0.76
CA ILE A 50 12.22 -7.30 -1.28
C ILE A 50 13.28 -7.50 -0.18
N GLY A 51 13.78 -6.42 0.40
CA GLY A 51 14.77 -6.48 1.46
C GLY A 51 14.25 -7.19 2.73
N ALA A 52 13.00 -6.91 3.11
CA ALA A 52 12.37 -7.56 4.25
C ALA A 52 12.21 -9.08 4.05
N GLN A 53 11.79 -9.53 2.86
CA GLN A 53 11.63 -10.95 2.59
C GLN A 53 12.96 -11.69 2.57
N LEU A 54 14.02 -11.08 2.02
CA LEU A 54 15.37 -11.66 2.06
C LEU A 54 15.88 -11.82 3.50
N ALA A 55 15.55 -10.89 4.39
CA ALA A 55 15.93 -10.96 5.79
C ALA A 55 15.03 -11.87 6.65
N ALA A 56 13.77 -12.07 6.23
CA ALA A 56 12.77 -12.82 6.99
C ALA A 56 12.84 -14.35 6.78
N GLY A 57 13.58 -14.81 5.76
CA GLY A 57 13.63 -16.24 5.40
C GLY A 57 12.23 -16.75 5.01
N ASP A 58 11.74 -17.76 5.75
CA ASP A 58 10.45 -18.40 5.45
C ASP A 58 9.22 -17.62 5.95
N ALA A 59 9.40 -16.62 6.82
CA ALA A 59 8.29 -15.82 7.28
C ALA A 59 7.70 -14.98 6.12
N PRO A 60 6.39 -15.03 5.87
CA PRO A 60 5.80 -14.30 4.76
C PRO A 60 5.81 -12.80 5.00
N VAL A 61 6.23 -12.04 3.99
CA VAL A 61 6.16 -10.58 3.97
C VAL A 61 5.00 -10.15 3.09
N VAL A 62 4.09 -9.38 3.67
CA VAL A 62 3.02 -8.69 2.96
C VAL A 62 3.31 -7.20 2.98
N ALA A 63 3.40 -6.58 1.83
CA ALA A 63 3.62 -5.14 1.72
C ALA A 63 2.36 -4.43 1.19
N MET A 64 2.01 -3.29 1.79
CA MET A 64 0.96 -2.41 1.30
C MET A 64 1.57 -1.13 0.73
N THR A 65 1.25 -0.82 -0.52
CA THR A 65 1.62 0.43 -1.18
C THR A 65 0.41 1.05 -1.86
N GLY A 66 0.41 2.38 -2.02
CA GLY A 66 -0.52 3.02 -2.93
C GLY A 66 -0.06 2.88 -4.38
N ASP A 67 -0.99 3.04 -5.33
CA ASP A 67 -0.69 3.06 -6.77
C ASP A 67 0.36 4.12 -7.13
N GLY A 68 0.30 5.30 -6.52
CA GLY A 68 1.30 6.35 -6.70
C GLY A 68 2.71 5.95 -6.24
N GLY A 69 2.81 5.22 -5.11
CA GLY A 69 4.08 4.68 -4.62
C GLY A 69 4.58 3.56 -5.52
N PHE A 70 3.71 2.63 -5.90
CA PHE A 70 4.05 1.53 -6.78
C PHE A 70 4.56 2.01 -8.14
N ASN A 71 3.95 3.04 -8.72
CA ASN A 71 4.39 3.63 -9.99
C ASN A 71 5.85 4.14 -9.94
N MET A 72 6.36 4.51 -8.76
CA MET A 72 7.74 4.99 -8.61
C MET A 72 8.78 3.88 -8.61
N SER A 73 8.38 2.66 -8.22
CA SER A 73 9.29 1.51 -8.05
C SER A 73 8.83 0.24 -8.76
N MET A 74 7.84 0.35 -9.66
CA MET A 74 7.27 -0.80 -10.37
C MET A 74 8.33 -1.64 -11.11
N GLY A 75 9.40 -1.02 -11.60
CA GLY A 75 10.51 -1.71 -12.25
C GLY A 75 11.21 -2.72 -11.36
N ASP A 76 11.22 -2.51 -10.03
CA ASP A 76 11.82 -3.46 -9.08
C ASP A 76 11.06 -4.79 -8.98
N LEU A 77 9.84 -4.86 -9.56
CA LEU A 77 9.09 -6.12 -9.66
C LEU A 77 9.86 -7.15 -10.51
N GLU A 78 10.58 -6.70 -11.54
CA GLU A 78 11.47 -7.56 -12.34
C GLU A 78 12.49 -8.26 -11.43
N THR A 79 13.13 -7.50 -10.54
CA THR A 79 14.11 -8.07 -9.59
C THR A 79 13.46 -9.12 -8.70
N ALA A 80 12.27 -8.85 -8.14
CA ALA A 80 11.57 -9.81 -7.30
C ALA A 80 11.21 -11.10 -8.07
N ILE A 81 10.81 -10.98 -9.34
CA ILE A 81 10.48 -12.12 -10.21
C ILE A 81 11.72 -12.92 -10.54
N ARG A 82 12.77 -12.27 -11.02
CA ARG A 82 14.03 -12.91 -11.43
C ARG A 82 14.70 -13.66 -10.27
N GLU A 83 14.71 -13.05 -9.08
CA GLU A 83 15.26 -13.64 -7.86
C GLU A 83 14.27 -14.55 -7.12
N LYS A 84 13.06 -14.75 -7.66
CA LYS A 84 12.00 -15.60 -7.08
C LYS A 84 11.71 -15.28 -5.62
N ILE A 85 11.62 -13.99 -5.29
CA ILE A 85 11.38 -13.52 -3.91
C ILE A 85 9.90 -13.65 -3.58
N PRO A 86 9.49 -14.53 -2.64
CA PRO A 86 8.08 -14.88 -2.41
C PRO A 86 7.36 -13.89 -1.49
N LEU A 87 7.36 -12.62 -1.86
CA LEU A 87 6.62 -11.56 -1.17
C LEU A 87 5.20 -11.42 -1.73
N THR A 88 4.30 -10.85 -0.93
CA THR A 88 2.96 -10.45 -1.38
C THR A 88 2.86 -8.93 -1.37
N LEU A 89 2.65 -8.31 -2.53
CA LEU A 89 2.46 -6.87 -2.67
C LEU A 89 0.98 -6.55 -2.85
N VAL A 90 0.43 -5.72 -1.97
CA VAL A 90 -0.93 -5.19 -2.08
C VAL A 90 -0.85 -3.74 -2.57
N VAL A 91 -1.35 -3.50 -3.76
CA VAL A 91 -1.47 -2.17 -4.35
C VAL A 91 -2.86 -1.63 -4.06
N VAL A 92 -2.95 -0.61 -3.20
CA VAL A 92 -4.20 0.10 -2.91
C VAL A 92 -4.41 1.13 -4.03
N ASN A 93 -5.24 0.76 -5.00
CA ASN A 93 -5.41 1.45 -6.27
C ASN A 93 -6.64 2.36 -6.24
N ASN A 94 -6.43 3.64 -6.07
CA ASN A 94 -7.47 4.67 -6.17
C ASN A 94 -7.26 5.62 -7.36
N ALA A 95 -6.32 5.32 -8.24
CA ALA A 95 -5.90 6.13 -9.38
C ALA A 95 -5.59 7.59 -8.99
N ALA A 96 -4.90 7.77 -7.84
CA ALA A 96 -4.52 9.10 -7.35
C ALA A 96 -3.36 9.05 -6.34
N HIS A 97 -2.63 10.14 -6.22
CA HIS A 97 -1.87 10.42 -5.00
C HIS A 97 -2.85 10.73 -3.86
N GLY A 98 -3.44 9.66 -3.28
CA GLY A 98 -4.58 9.77 -2.37
C GLY A 98 -4.32 10.68 -1.18
N TYR A 99 -3.14 10.58 -0.55
CA TYR A 99 -2.79 11.42 0.60
C TYR A 99 -2.69 12.91 0.21
N VAL A 100 -2.07 13.22 -0.92
CA VAL A 100 -1.99 14.58 -1.47
C VAL A 100 -3.39 15.10 -1.79
N LYS A 101 -4.22 14.30 -2.47
CA LYS A 101 -5.59 14.66 -2.80
C LYS A 101 -6.45 14.89 -1.56
N GLY A 102 -6.31 14.05 -0.54
CA GLY A 102 -6.99 14.21 0.74
C GLY A 102 -6.61 15.51 1.43
N LEU A 103 -5.32 15.85 1.46
CA LEU A 103 -4.87 17.14 2.00
C LEU A 103 -5.36 18.33 1.17
N GLN A 104 -5.35 18.24 -0.15
CA GLN A 104 -5.90 19.28 -1.02
C GLN A 104 -7.41 19.47 -0.78
N HIS A 105 -8.13 18.38 -0.51
CA HIS A 105 -9.54 18.45 -0.14
C HIS A 105 -9.76 19.24 1.16
N LEU A 106 -8.99 18.93 2.19
CA LEU A 106 -9.12 19.55 3.50
C LEU A 106 -8.61 21.00 3.55
N LEU A 107 -7.40 21.21 3.03
CA LEU A 107 -6.69 22.47 3.24
C LEU A 107 -6.95 23.51 2.15
N PHE A 108 -7.31 23.05 0.95
CA PHE A 108 -7.47 23.90 -0.22
C PHE A 108 -8.88 23.88 -0.80
N GLN A 109 -9.88 23.49 0.00
CA GLN A 109 -11.30 23.51 -0.37
C GLN A 109 -11.60 22.75 -1.68
N GLY A 110 -10.92 21.60 -1.88
CA GLY A 110 -11.12 20.77 -3.06
C GLY A 110 -10.47 21.30 -4.36
N ARG A 111 -9.55 22.26 -4.27
CA ARG A 111 -8.73 22.67 -5.41
C ARG A 111 -7.64 21.63 -5.65
N TYR A 112 -7.94 20.66 -6.51
CA TYR A 112 -7.03 19.57 -6.83
C TYR A 112 -6.04 19.95 -7.93
N GLN A 113 -4.77 19.63 -7.71
CA GLN A 113 -3.70 19.86 -8.67
C GLN A 113 -2.78 18.64 -8.72
N SER A 114 -2.64 18.04 -9.91
CA SER A 114 -1.69 16.96 -10.21
C SER A 114 -1.81 15.75 -9.26
N SER A 115 -2.98 15.48 -8.72
CA SER A 115 -3.19 14.39 -7.77
C SER A 115 -3.89 13.17 -8.38
N ASP A 116 -4.53 13.29 -9.55
CA ASP A 116 -5.24 12.20 -10.21
C ASP A 116 -4.37 11.51 -11.26
N PHE A 117 -4.53 10.19 -11.37
CA PHE A 117 -3.93 9.35 -12.39
C PHE A 117 -4.98 8.81 -13.35
N LYS A 118 -4.51 8.29 -14.49
CA LYS A 118 -5.29 7.35 -15.28
C LYS A 118 -5.42 6.05 -14.50
N GLU A 119 -6.62 5.50 -14.43
CA GLU A 119 -6.83 4.17 -13.86
C GLU A 119 -6.03 3.11 -14.63
N MET A 120 -5.26 2.33 -13.89
CA MET A 120 -4.43 1.26 -14.41
C MET A 120 -4.88 -0.08 -13.82
N ASN A 121 -4.72 -1.15 -14.59
CA ASN A 121 -4.86 -2.52 -14.08
C ASN A 121 -3.47 -3.07 -13.77
N TYR A 122 -3.04 -2.89 -12.52
CA TYR A 122 -1.70 -3.31 -12.10
C TYR A 122 -1.57 -4.83 -12.04
N ALA A 123 -2.66 -5.56 -11.81
CA ALA A 123 -2.64 -7.02 -11.87
C ALA A 123 -2.30 -7.53 -13.28
N ASN A 124 -2.87 -6.92 -14.32
CA ASN A 124 -2.53 -7.29 -15.70
C ASN A 124 -1.07 -6.94 -16.03
N ILE A 125 -0.60 -5.76 -15.62
CA ILE A 125 0.80 -5.36 -15.84
C ILE A 125 1.75 -6.36 -15.17
N ALA A 126 1.51 -6.70 -13.91
CA ALA A 126 2.33 -7.65 -13.17
C ALA A 126 2.32 -9.05 -13.79
N ARG A 127 1.15 -9.48 -14.31
CA ARG A 127 1.01 -10.77 -15.00
C ARG A 127 1.86 -10.84 -16.24
N GLU A 128 1.85 -9.80 -17.07
CA GLU A 128 2.67 -9.72 -18.27
C GLU A 128 4.18 -9.70 -17.95
N MET A 129 4.55 -9.24 -16.76
CA MET A 129 5.92 -9.34 -16.26
C MET A 129 6.28 -10.74 -15.72
N GLY A 130 5.29 -11.66 -15.56
CA GLY A 130 5.50 -13.00 -15.01
C GLY A 130 5.24 -13.14 -13.51
N CYS A 131 4.60 -12.14 -12.88
CA CYS A 131 4.20 -12.17 -11.49
C CYS A 131 2.82 -12.82 -11.33
N HIS A 132 2.64 -13.67 -10.32
CA HIS A 132 1.28 -14.07 -9.89
C HIS A 132 0.49 -12.85 -9.48
N SER A 133 -0.72 -12.66 -10.02
CA SER A 133 -1.44 -11.42 -9.76
C SER A 133 -2.96 -11.59 -9.77
N ILE A 134 -3.62 -10.87 -8.86
CA ILE A 134 -5.06 -10.88 -8.66
C ILE A 134 -5.56 -9.44 -8.61
N ARG A 135 -6.64 -9.12 -9.35
CA ARG A 135 -7.35 -7.86 -9.20
C ARG A 135 -8.60 -8.07 -8.35
N VAL A 136 -8.78 -7.21 -7.36
CA VAL A 136 -9.89 -7.24 -6.42
C VAL A 136 -10.71 -5.96 -6.56
N GLU A 137 -11.96 -6.10 -6.98
CA GLU A 137 -12.94 -5.01 -7.11
C GLU A 137 -14.11 -5.15 -6.12
N ASP A 138 -14.43 -6.38 -5.69
CA ASP A 138 -15.40 -6.63 -4.61
C ASP A 138 -14.65 -6.90 -3.30
N PRO A 139 -14.94 -6.16 -2.22
CA PRO A 139 -14.32 -6.40 -0.90
C PRO A 139 -14.44 -7.84 -0.37
N LYS A 140 -15.43 -8.59 -0.81
CA LYS A 140 -15.64 -10.00 -0.41
C LYS A 140 -14.51 -10.91 -0.88
N ASP A 141 -13.86 -10.57 -1.99
CA ASP A 141 -12.80 -11.38 -2.60
C ASP A 141 -11.43 -11.12 -1.96
N LEU A 142 -11.27 -10.01 -1.23
CA LEU A 142 -9.98 -9.58 -0.68
C LEU A 142 -9.35 -10.64 0.22
N ALA A 143 -10.12 -11.25 1.10
CA ALA A 143 -9.57 -12.24 2.04
C ALA A 143 -9.09 -13.51 1.32
N GLY A 144 -9.76 -13.90 0.23
CA GLY A 144 -9.37 -15.01 -0.65
C GLY A 144 -8.05 -14.69 -1.36
N ALA A 145 -8.00 -13.54 -2.03
CA ALA A 145 -6.83 -13.08 -2.77
C ALA A 145 -5.58 -12.95 -1.88
N LEU A 146 -5.73 -12.40 -0.66
CA LEU A 146 -4.62 -12.32 0.29
C LEU A 146 -4.10 -13.70 0.69
N ARG A 147 -4.98 -14.66 1.01
CA ARG A 147 -4.55 -16.01 1.35
C ARG A 147 -3.87 -16.71 0.18
N GLU A 148 -4.35 -16.50 -1.04
CA GLU A 148 -3.76 -17.06 -2.25
C GLU A 148 -2.37 -16.46 -2.49
N GLY A 149 -2.23 -15.14 -2.49
CA GLY A 149 -0.95 -14.46 -2.66
C GLY A 149 0.09 -14.85 -1.60
N ILE A 150 -0.32 -14.99 -0.33
CA ILE A 150 0.60 -15.41 0.75
C ILE A 150 1.05 -16.88 0.59
N ARG A 151 0.23 -17.74 0.00
CA ARG A 151 0.59 -19.15 -0.27
C ARG A 151 1.52 -19.30 -1.47
N GLU A 152 1.52 -18.35 -2.38
CA GLU A 152 2.43 -18.37 -3.52
C GLU A 152 3.87 -18.19 -3.03
N ARG A 153 4.71 -19.21 -3.23
CA ARG A 153 6.08 -19.21 -2.75
C ARG A 153 7.11 -19.41 -3.86
N SER A 154 6.66 -19.54 -5.12
CA SER A 154 7.55 -19.68 -6.27
C SER A 154 8.13 -18.34 -6.75
N GLY A 155 7.53 -17.21 -6.31
CA GLY A 155 7.93 -15.87 -6.67
C GLY A 155 7.01 -14.84 -6.01
N PRO A 156 7.07 -13.57 -6.44
CA PRO A 156 6.21 -12.52 -5.89
C PRO A 156 4.76 -12.67 -6.34
N SER A 157 3.84 -12.22 -5.48
CA SER A 157 2.42 -12.05 -5.80
C SER A 157 2.05 -10.58 -5.74
N LEU A 158 1.21 -10.11 -6.65
CA LEU A 158 0.64 -8.76 -6.63
C LEU A 158 -0.89 -8.83 -6.53
N ILE A 159 -1.46 -8.11 -5.57
CA ILE A 159 -2.90 -7.96 -5.39
C ILE A 159 -3.26 -6.50 -5.65
N ASP A 160 -3.94 -6.23 -6.76
CA ASP A 160 -4.41 -4.90 -7.18
C ASP A 160 -5.80 -4.68 -6.58
N VAL A 161 -5.90 -3.90 -5.52
CA VAL A 161 -7.14 -3.64 -4.79
C VAL A 161 -7.72 -2.29 -5.19
N VAL A 162 -8.81 -2.32 -5.94
CA VAL A 162 -9.49 -1.09 -6.37
C VAL A 162 -10.28 -0.48 -5.21
N VAL A 163 -9.99 0.78 -4.92
CA VAL A 163 -10.64 1.52 -3.84
C VAL A 163 -11.16 2.87 -4.33
N THR A 164 -11.97 3.52 -3.50
CA THR A 164 -12.58 4.81 -3.85
C THR A 164 -11.54 5.91 -4.10
N ARG A 165 -11.81 6.76 -5.11
CA ARG A 165 -11.07 7.99 -5.41
C ARG A 165 -11.66 9.21 -4.68
N ASP A 166 -12.76 9.06 -3.95
CA ASP A 166 -13.43 10.14 -3.26
C ASP A 166 -12.61 10.62 -2.05
N PRO A 167 -12.06 11.84 -2.08
CA PRO A 167 -11.18 12.33 -1.01
C PRO A 167 -11.89 12.49 0.33
N SER A 168 -13.21 12.68 0.35
CA SER A 168 -13.99 12.76 1.58
C SER A 168 -14.05 11.43 2.35
N ARG A 169 -13.74 10.32 1.67
CA ARG A 169 -13.76 8.94 2.21
C ARG A 169 -12.36 8.34 2.40
N MET A 170 -11.32 9.05 2.01
CA MET A 170 -9.93 8.54 2.10
C MET A 170 -9.32 8.73 3.47
N LEU A 171 -9.69 9.80 4.18
CA LEU A 171 -9.15 10.11 5.49
C LEU A 171 -9.80 9.23 6.56
N PRO A 172 -8.98 8.59 7.42
CA PRO A 172 -9.53 7.91 8.59
C PRO A 172 -10.29 8.92 9.46
N GLY A 173 -11.51 8.59 9.86
CA GLY A 173 -12.32 9.46 10.72
C GLY A 173 -11.71 9.76 12.10
N VAL A 174 -10.70 8.97 12.50
CA VAL A 174 -9.89 9.16 13.71
C VAL A 174 -8.64 10.02 13.48
N ASP A 175 -8.36 10.44 12.24
CA ASP A 175 -7.24 11.34 11.99
C ASP A 175 -7.58 12.74 12.50
N ALA A 176 -6.87 13.18 13.56
CA ALA A 176 -7.09 14.50 14.19
C ALA A 176 -7.01 15.66 13.19
N ARG A 177 -6.26 15.51 12.10
CA ARG A 177 -6.18 16.52 11.03
C ARG A 177 -7.49 16.69 10.28
N SER A 178 -8.37 15.69 10.25
CA SER A 178 -9.71 15.82 9.66
C SER A 178 -10.60 16.78 10.44
N GLN A 179 -10.25 17.11 11.68
CA GLN A 179 -10.99 17.98 12.58
C GLN A 179 -10.37 19.38 12.70
N VAL A 180 -9.15 19.59 12.17
CA VAL A 180 -8.47 20.88 12.25
C VAL A 180 -9.00 21.80 11.15
N LYS A 181 -9.76 22.82 11.55
CA LYS A 181 -10.10 23.94 10.66
C LYS A 181 -8.91 24.90 10.60
N ILE A 182 -8.11 24.79 9.55
CA ILE A 182 -7.03 25.76 9.28
C ILE A 182 -7.66 27.06 8.85
N LYS A 183 -7.36 28.16 9.58
CA LYS A 183 -7.76 29.51 9.22
C LYS A 183 -6.74 30.10 8.24
N ALA A 184 -7.20 31.06 7.43
CA ALA A 184 -6.27 31.82 6.57
C ALA A 184 -5.19 32.49 7.44
N GLY A 185 -3.90 32.18 7.15
CA GLY A 185 -2.75 32.68 7.92
C GLY A 185 -2.10 31.65 8.85
N ASP A 186 -2.73 30.50 9.11
CA ASP A 186 -2.11 29.42 9.86
C ASP A 186 -1.02 28.77 9.01
N ARG A 187 0.14 28.54 9.61
CA ARG A 187 1.20 27.75 8.95
C ARG A 187 0.82 26.27 9.04
N PRO A 188 0.86 25.51 7.93
CA PRO A 188 0.74 24.07 8.01
C PRO A 188 1.90 23.52 8.86
N ILE A 189 1.57 22.76 9.88
CA ILE A 189 2.54 22.03 10.72
C ILE A 189 3.00 20.78 9.97
#